data_590665c070584ca71a7e15e751f90a4e
#
_entry.id   590665c070584ca71a7e15e751f90a4e
#
_cell.length_a   1.000
_cell.length_b   1.000
_cell.length_c   1.000
_cell.angle_alpha   90.00
_cell.angle_beta   90.00
_cell.angle_gamma   90.00
#
_symmetry.space_group_name_H-M   'P 1'
#
loop_
_entity.id
_entity.type
_entity.pdbx_description
1 polymer ?
#
loop_
_entity_poly.entity_id
_entity_poly.type
_entity_poly.pdbx_seq_one_letter_code
_entity_poly.pdbx_strand_id
1 'polypeptide(L)'
;MNMDGAFWRAIVLTIPVTLASCTDNRNDTKCSDFYTSRLDAHGFDHLEGGITRHKSSGLTFTRCAVGQRLINFKCAGSAVKLNWDDAQSYVREIAEKSGERWRVPTRIEMLEIFEGECINPAVNPYVFPNMEVANFWTSSQRMSPDAFRCSVYSYQGSVYCRQSRKVEQPFLMVRD
;
A
#
# COMPACT_ATOMS: atom_id res chain seq x y z
N MET A 1 -63.19 24.89 53.93
CA MET A 1 -62.95 25.02 52.52
C MET A 1 -61.47 24.73 52.31
N ASN A 2 -61.15 23.47 52.04
CA ASN A 2 -59.76 23.00 51.82
C ASN A 2 -59.43 23.03 50.32
N MET A 3 -58.41 23.71 49.99
CA MET A 3 -57.85 23.69 48.62
C MET A 3 -56.55 22.83 48.66
N ASP A 4 -56.69 21.60 48.14
CA ASP A 4 -55.58 20.67 48.00
C ASP A 4 -54.73 21.07 46.79
N GLY A 5 -53.50 21.49 47.03
CA GLY A 5 -52.53 21.80 46.03
C GLY A 5 -51.83 20.52 45.50
N ALA A 6 -52.18 20.13 44.29
CA ALA A 6 -51.51 19.00 43.62
C ALA A 6 -50.10 19.42 43.15
N PHE A 7 -49.07 18.88 43.78
CA PHE A 7 -47.65 19.00 43.33
C PHE A 7 -47.42 18.08 42.15
N TRP A 8 -47.27 18.63 40.98
CA TRP A 8 -46.78 17.92 39.80
C TRP A 8 -45.26 17.75 39.91
N ARG A 9 -44.80 16.52 40.18
CA ARG A 9 -43.39 16.15 40.06
C ARG A 9 -43.07 15.91 38.62
N ALA A 10 -42.30 16.79 38.00
CA ALA A 10 -41.71 16.54 36.68
C ALA A 10 -40.60 15.47 36.78
N ILE A 11 -40.83 14.33 36.15
CA ILE A 11 -39.83 13.28 36.01
C ILE A 11 -38.90 13.70 34.85
N VAL A 12 -37.71 14.14 35.17
CA VAL A 12 -36.68 14.38 34.18
C VAL A 12 -36.07 13.02 33.81
N LEU A 13 -36.45 12.50 32.64
CA LEU A 13 -35.80 11.34 32.04
C LEU A 13 -34.44 11.78 31.48
N THR A 14 -33.37 11.49 32.19
CA THR A 14 -32.01 11.59 31.67
C THR A 14 -31.72 10.39 30.77
N ILE A 15 -31.73 10.59 29.47
CA ILE A 15 -31.28 9.59 28.48
C ILE A 15 -29.76 9.60 28.51
N PRO A 16 -29.11 8.50 28.86
CA PRO A 16 -27.63 8.44 28.76
C PRO A 16 -27.26 8.48 27.28
N VAL A 17 -26.60 9.56 26.84
CA VAL A 17 -25.96 9.61 25.53
C VAL A 17 -24.72 8.73 25.62
N THR A 18 -24.83 7.49 25.18
CA THR A 18 -23.66 6.64 24.96
C THR A 18 -22.92 7.19 23.73
N LEU A 19 -21.81 7.89 23.96
CA LEU A 19 -20.84 8.19 22.93
C LEU A 19 -20.28 6.85 22.43
N ALA A 20 -20.80 6.37 21.30
CA ALA A 20 -20.16 5.27 20.57
C ALA A 20 -18.80 5.80 20.11
N SER A 21 -17.75 5.45 20.85
CA SER A 21 -16.39 5.60 20.38
C SER A 21 -16.28 4.78 19.10
N CYS A 22 -16.09 5.43 17.95
CA CYS A 22 -15.57 4.77 16.77
C CYS A 22 -14.14 4.32 17.11
N THR A 23 -14.01 3.15 17.71
CA THR A 23 -12.72 2.47 17.76
C THR A 23 -12.44 2.06 16.33
N ASP A 24 -11.55 2.80 15.66
CA ASP A 24 -10.93 2.39 14.40
C ASP A 24 -10.13 1.11 14.74
N ASN A 25 -10.74 -0.02 14.47
CA ASN A 25 -10.20 -1.34 14.80
C ASN A 25 -9.15 -1.76 13.76
N ARG A 26 -8.40 -0.80 13.22
CA ARG A 26 -7.24 -1.09 12.39
C ARG A 26 -6.21 -1.78 13.25
N ASN A 27 -5.84 -2.96 12.82
CA ASN A 27 -4.79 -3.75 13.45
C ASN A 27 -3.46 -3.00 13.24
N ASP A 28 -2.95 -2.33 14.27
CA ASP A 28 -1.68 -1.59 14.24
C ASP A 28 -0.46 -2.53 14.27
N THR A 29 -0.69 -3.82 14.02
CA THR A 29 0.37 -4.84 14.00
C THR A 29 1.26 -4.63 12.78
N LYS A 30 2.57 -4.58 12.99
CA LYS A 30 3.52 -4.54 11.87
C LYS A 30 3.49 -5.85 11.10
N CYS A 31 3.60 -5.78 9.79
CA CYS A 31 3.65 -7.00 8.97
C CYS A 31 4.86 -7.88 9.30
N SER A 32 5.97 -7.30 9.78
CA SER A 32 7.12 -8.07 10.30
C SER A 32 6.79 -8.93 11.52
N ASP A 33 5.78 -8.54 12.30
CA ASP A 33 5.36 -9.22 13.52
C ASP A 33 4.16 -10.15 13.26
N PHE A 34 3.36 -9.81 12.23
CA PHE A 34 2.21 -10.58 11.77
C PHE A 34 2.64 -11.87 11.05
N TYR A 35 3.59 -11.78 10.12
CA TYR A 35 4.12 -12.90 9.37
C TYR A 35 5.29 -13.55 10.12
N THR A 36 5.16 -14.80 10.51
CA THR A 36 6.15 -15.50 11.33
C THR A 36 7.04 -16.45 10.55
N SER A 37 6.65 -16.81 9.32
CA SER A 37 7.40 -17.74 8.49
C SER A 37 7.32 -17.45 6.99
N ARG A 38 8.27 -18.01 6.23
CA ARG A 38 8.26 -17.95 4.76
C ARG A 38 7.12 -18.74 4.12
N LEU A 39 6.54 -19.66 4.86
CA LEU A 39 5.38 -20.44 4.40
C LEU A 39 4.12 -19.57 4.31
N ASP A 40 4.13 -18.40 4.94
CA ASP A 40 3.02 -17.44 4.92
C ASP A 40 2.92 -16.64 3.60
N ALA A 41 3.80 -16.90 2.63
CA ALA A 41 3.77 -16.27 1.30
C ALA A 41 2.76 -16.91 0.33
N HIS A 42 1.61 -17.36 0.83
CA HIS A 42 0.65 -18.21 0.08
C HIS A 42 0.12 -17.60 -1.22
N GLY A 43 0.01 -16.29 -1.32
CA GLY A 43 -0.48 -15.58 -2.53
C GLY A 43 0.53 -15.46 -3.66
N PHE A 44 1.79 -15.87 -3.43
CA PHE A 44 2.89 -15.60 -4.35
C PHE A 44 3.77 -16.83 -4.60
N ASP A 45 4.27 -16.94 -5.82
CA ASP A 45 5.32 -17.88 -6.21
C ASP A 45 6.64 -17.10 -6.41
N HIS A 46 7.68 -17.48 -5.68
CA HIS A 46 9.00 -16.89 -5.87
C HIS A 46 9.67 -17.46 -7.12
N LEU A 47 10.15 -16.57 -7.97
CA LEU A 47 10.86 -16.91 -9.19
C LEU A 47 12.34 -16.48 -9.06
N GLU A 48 13.18 -16.99 -9.95
CA GLU A 48 14.58 -16.55 -10.04
C GLU A 48 14.70 -15.07 -10.42
N GLY A 49 15.85 -14.45 -10.14
CA GLY A 49 16.10 -13.05 -10.51
C GLY A 49 15.46 -12.01 -9.60
N GLY A 50 14.97 -12.39 -8.42
CA GLY A 50 14.39 -11.43 -7.46
C GLY A 50 13.01 -10.93 -7.85
N ILE A 51 12.23 -11.76 -8.52
CA ILE A 51 10.85 -11.50 -8.92
C ILE A 51 9.90 -12.48 -8.24
N THR A 52 8.62 -12.15 -8.22
CA THR A 52 7.56 -12.98 -7.66
C THR A 52 6.30 -12.88 -8.50
N ARG A 53 5.57 -14.00 -8.66
CA ARG A 53 4.29 -14.04 -9.35
C ARG A 53 3.15 -14.05 -8.35
N HIS A 54 2.22 -13.13 -8.50
CA HIS A 54 0.96 -13.15 -7.76
C HIS A 54 0.03 -14.22 -8.36
N LYS A 55 -0.39 -15.20 -7.55
CA LYS A 55 -1.08 -16.40 -8.04
C LYS A 55 -2.45 -16.13 -8.65
N SER A 56 -3.20 -15.19 -8.08
CA SER A 56 -4.58 -14.94 -8.52
C SER A 56 -4.65 -14.10 -9.80
N SER A 57 -3.77 -13.10 -9.98
CA SER A 57 -3.76 -12.28 -11.19
C SER A 57 -2.78 -12.76 -12.27
N GLY A 58 -1.81 -13.61 -11.89
CA GLY A 58 -0.71 -14.03 -12.77
C GLY A 58 0.38 -12.97 -12.98
N LEU A 59 0.20 -11.77 -12.42
CA LEU A 59 1.16 -10.67 -12.56
C LEU A 59 2.49 -11.00 -11.87
N THR A 60 3.57 -10.64 -12.51
CA THR A 60 4.93 -10.84 -11.98
C THR A 60 5.54 -9.51 -11.58
N PHE A 61 5.88 -9.37 -10.31
CA PHE A 61 6.45 -8.17 -9.70
C PHE A 61 7.94 -8.33 -9.39
N THR A 62 8.69 -7.22 -9.43
CA THR A 62 9.98 -7.16 -8.75
C THR A 62 9.77 -7.15 -7.24
N ARG A 63 10.55 -7.95 -6.51
CA ARG A 63 10.45 -8.04 -5.04
C ARG A 63 11.10 -6.86 -4.32
N CYS A 64 12.01 -6.17 -5.00
CA CYS A 64 12.70 -4.98 -4.52
C CYS A 64 12.35 -3.78 -5.39
N ALA A 65 12.43 -2.58 -4.82
CA ALA A 65 12.33 -1.35 -5.59
C ALA A 65 13.41 -1.29 -6.66
N VAL A 66 13.12 -0.64 -7.77
CA VAL A 66 14.08 -0.45 -8.87
C VAL A 66 15.38 0.18 -8.34
N GLY A 67 16.52 -0.31 -8.79
CA GLY A 67 17.86 0.06 -8.29
C GLY A 67 18.38 -0.85 -7.18
N GLN A 68 17.52 -1.56 -6.47
CA GLN A 68 17.91 -2.54 -5.47
C GLN A 68 18.05 -3.95 -6.07
N ARG A 69 18.79 -4.82 -5.40
CA ARG A 69 18.94 -6.23 -5.74
C ARG A 69 18.55 -7.11 -4.56
N LEU A 70 17.88 -8.21 -4.83
CA LEU A 70 17.59 -9.22 -3.82
C LEU A 70 18.84 -10.06 -3.54
N ILE A 71 19.41 -9.89 -2.35
CA ILE A 71 20.61 -10.63 -1.89
C ILE A 71 20.28 -11.21 -0.52
N ASN A 72 20.42 -12.53 -0.35
CA ASN A 72 20.14 -13.21 0.91
C ASN A 72 18.79 -12.83 1.53
N PHE A 73 17.75 -12.79 0.69
CA PHE A 73 16.36 -12.44 1.08
C PHE A 73 16.18 -11.01 1.61
N LYS A 74 17.08 -10.09 1.26
CA LYS A 74 16.98 -8.66 1.54
C LYS A 74 17.19 -7.85 0.28
N CYS A 75 16.50 -6.74 0.14
CA CYS A 75 16.76 -5.76 -0.90
C CYS A 75 17.97 -4.94 -0.51
N ALA A 76 19.09 -5.12 -1.22
CA ALA A 76 20.35 -4.43 -1.01
C ALA A 76 20.54 -3.33 -2.05
N GLY A 77 21.26 -2.27 -1.66
CA GLY A 77 21.45 -1.07 -2.47
C GLY A 77 20.39 -0.02 -2.21
N SER A 78 20.48 1.10 -2.92
CA SER A 78 19.52 2.21 -2.81
C SER A 78 18.44 2.11 -3.87
N ALA A 79 17.20 2.36 -3.51
CA ALA A 79 16.12 2.49 -4.48
C ALA A 79 16.37 3.71 -5.37
N VAL A 80 16.17 3.56 -6.66
CA VAL A 80 16.12 4.67 -7.60
C VAL A 80 14.84 5.44 -7.33
N LYS A 81 14.97 6.75 -7.11
CA LYS A 81 13.84 7.68 -6.91
C LYS A 81 13.83 8.67 -8.06
N LEU A 82 12.76 8.70 -8.79
CA LEU A 82 12.58 9.53 -9.97
C LEU A 82 11.22 10.25 -9.91
N ASN A 83 11.10 11.35 -10.62
CA ASN A 83 9.79 11.92 -10.90
C ASN A 83 8.97 10.95 -11.77
N TRP A 84 7.67 11.20 -11.88
CA TRP A 84 6.76 10.23 -12.51
C TRP A 84 7.10 9.91 -13.96
N ASP A 85 7.43 10.92 -14.77
CA ASP A 85 7.73 10.77 -16.19
C ASP A 85 9.03 10.00 -16.42
N ASP A 86 10.04 10.35 -15.65
CA ASP A 86 11.35 9.69 -15.70
C ASP A 86 11.25 8.23 -15.22
N ALA A 87 10.43 7.94 -14.21
CA ALA A 87 10.19 6.58 -13.75
C ALA A 87 9.55 5.70 -14.84
N GLN A 88 8.53 6.24 -15.57
CA GLN A 88 7.93 5.52 -16.70
C GLN A 88 8.94 5.29 -17.83
N SER A 89 9.74 6.29 -18.14
CA SER A 89 10.76 6.20 -19.21
C SER A 89 11.86 5.21 -18.83
N TYR A 90 12.32 5.24 -17.59
CA TYR A 90 13.34 4.33 -17.08
C TYR A 90 12.93 2.85 -17.19
N VAL A 91 11.68 2.54 -16.78
CA VAL A 91 11.18 1.16 -16.88
C VAL A 91 11.01 0.73 -18.34
N ARG A 92 10.59 1.63 -19.23
CA ARG A 92 10.49 1.36 -20.66
C ARG A 92 11.87 1.01 -21.27
N GLU A 93 12.91 1.73 -20.90
CA GLU A 93 14.29 1.38 -21.31
C GLU A 93 14.73 0.00 -20.81
N ILE A 94 14.37 -0.37 -19.57
CA ILE A 94 14.63 -1.71 -19.04
C ILE A 94 13.88 -2.76 -19.87
N ALA A 95 12.61 -2.52 -20.19
CA ALA A 95 11.80 -3.42 -21.01
C ALA A 95 12.43 -3.63 -22.39
N GLU A 96 12.85 -2.56 -23.06
CA GLU A 96 13.52 -2.61 -24.38
C GLU A 96 14.86 -3.39 -24.31
N LYS A 97 15.67 -3.14 -23.28
CA LYS A 97 16.99 -3.81 -23.12
C LYS A 97 16.87 -5.28 -22.73
N SER A 98 15.84 -5.64 -21.97
CA SER A 98 15.65 -7.03 -21.51
C SER A 98 14.83 -7.89 -22.48
N GLY A 99 14.10 -7.28 -23.40
CA GLY A 99 13.10 -7.96 -24.23
C GLY A 99 11.83 -8.40 -23.49
N GLU A 100 11.68 -7.96 -22.23
CA GLU A 100 10.57 -8.30 -21.36
C GLU A 100 9.60 -7.12 -21.23
N ARG A 101 8.31 -7.39 -21.09
CA ARG A 101 7.27 -6.33 -21.05
C ARG A 101 7.14 -5.64 -19.68
N TRP A 102 8.26 -5.24 -19.08
CA TRP A 102 8.25 -4.52 -17.81
C TRP A 102 7.59 -3.15 -17.93
N ARG A 103 6.81 -2.80 -16.92
CA ARG A 103 6.18 -1.48 -16.77
C ARG A 103 6.02 -1.13 -15.30
N VAL A 104 5.76 0.13 -15.01
CA VAL A 104 5.33 0.54 -13.65
C VAL A 104 3.90 0.01 -13.43
N PRO A 105 3.59 -0.62 -12.28
CA PRO A 105 2.26 -1.13 -12.01
C PRO A 105 1.22 -0.02 -11.96
N THR A 106 -0.01 -0.31 -12.36
CA THR A 106 -1.17 0.55 -12.08
C THR A 106 -1.44 0.57 -10.58
N ARG A 107 -2.27 1.52 -10.12
CA ARG A 107 -2.68 1.57 -8.70
C ARG A 107 -3.42 0.31 -8.25
N ILE A 108 -4.20 -0.30 -9.14
CA ILE A 108 -4.97 -1.51 -8.84
C ILE A 108 -4.03 -2.70 -8.69
N GLU A 109 -3.11 -2.88 -9.62
CA GLU A 109 -2.09 -3.92 -9.54
C GLU A 109 -1.15 -3.73 -8.35
N MET A 110 -0.80 -2.48 -8.04
CA MET A 110 0.01 -2.19 -6.87
C MET A 110 -0.70 -2.57 -5.56
N LEU A 111 -2.03 -2.44 -5.49
CA LEU A 111 -2.81 -2.85 -4.33
C LEU A 111 -2.83 -4.37 -4.11
N GLU A 112 -2.56 -5.18 -5.13
CA GLU A 112 -2.50 -6.64 -5.01
C GLU A 112 -1.33 -7.14 -4.15
N ILE A 113 -0.31 -6.30 -3.93
CA ILE A 113 0.83 -6.65 -3.07
C ILE A 113 0.66 -6.17 -1.63
N PHE A 114 -0.38 -5.38 -1.34
CA PHE A 114 -0.61 -4.82 0.00
C PHE A 114 -1.58 -5.66 0.81
N GLU A 115 -1.27 -5.78 2.10
CA GLU A 115 -2.04 -6.53 3.08
C GLU A 115 -3.00 -5.60 3.83
N GLY A 116 -4.21 -6.09 4.12
CA GLY A 116 -5.18 -5.35 4.93
C GLY A 116 -5.06 -5.58 6.42
N GLU A 117 -4.36 -6.65 6.82
CA GLU A 117 -4.30 -7.13 8.20
C GLU A 117 -3.15 -6.56 9.01
N CYS A 118 -2.18 -5.92 8.35
CA CYS A 118 -0.98 -5.40 9.00
C CYS A 118 -0.43 -4.16 8.28
N ILE A 119 0.52 -3.46 8.92
CA ILE A 119 1.08 -2.18 8.47
C ILE A 119 2.62 -2.16 8.58
N ASN A 120 3.24 -1.08 8.08
CA ASN A 120 4.62 -0.61 8.38
C ASN A 120 5.78 -1.52 7.92
N PRO A 121 5.95 -1.77 6.63
CA PRO A 121 5.04 -1.55 5.51
C PRO A 121 3.97 -2.64 5.43
N ALA A 122 2.82 -2.32 4.82
CA ALA A 122 1.69 -3.24 4.69
C ALA A 122 1.89 -4.26 3.57
N VAL A 123 3.00 -4.97 3.58
CA VAL A 123 3.34 -6.03 2.63
C VAL A 123 3.90 -7.25 3.36
N ASN A 124 3.74 -8.42 2.78
CA ASN A 124 4.39 -9.62 3.31
C ASN A 124 5.92 -9.49 3.21
N PRO A 125 6.66 -9.45 4.34
CA PRO A 125 8.11 -9.24 4.36
C PRO A 125 8.92 -10.41 3.77
N TYR A 126 8.31 -11.58 3.63
CA TYR A 126 8.93 -12.72 2.96
C TYR A 126 8.78 -12.67 1.45
N VAL A 127 7.82 -11.86 0.93
CA VAL A 127 7.62 -11.61 -0.49
C VAL A 127 8.35 -10.34 -0.92
N PHE A 128 8.14 -9.23 -0.20
CA PHE A 128 8.73 -7.91 -0.46
C PHE A 128 9.61 -7.49 0.72
N PRO A 129 10.83 -8.05 0.84
CA PRO A 129 11.65 -7.86 2.02
C PRO A 129 12.11 -6.43 2.17
N ASN A 130 12.13 -5.95 3.42
CA ASN A 130 12.59 -4.61 3.82
C ASN A 130 12.15 -3.46 2.89
N MET A 131 10.92 -3.54 2.35
CA MET A 131 10.35 -2.43 1.59
C MET A 131 10.36 -1.16 2.44
N GLU A 132 10.84 -0.04 1.87
CA GLU A 132 10.82 1.23 2.60
C GLU A 132 9.39 1.76 2.79
N VAL A 133 9.17 2.47 3.89
CA VAL A 133 7.93 3.20 4.12
C VAL A 133 7.98 4.51 3.34
N ALA A 134 7.36 4.51 2.18
CA ALA A 134 7.37 5.63 1.23
C ALA A 134 6.13 5.58 0.34
N ASN A 135 5.90 6.66 -0.40
CA ASN A 135 4.98 6.63 -1.53
C ASN A 135 5.68 6.00 -2.73
N PHE A 136 5.07 4.97 -3.31
CA PHE A 136 5.55 4.31 -4.52
C PHE A 136 4.75 4.77 -5.73
N TRP A 137 5.43 5.12 -6.82
CA TRP A 137 4.76 5.48 -8.06
C TRP A 137 3.92 4.34 -8.62
N THR A 138 2.80 4.73 -9.22
CA THR A 138 2.02 3.87 -10.12
C THR A 138 1.95 4.50 -11.50
N SER A 139 1.62 3.71 -12.53
CA SER A 139 1.36 4.23 -13.87
C SER A 139 0.00 4.93 -13.99
N SER A 140 -0.86 4.83 -12.97
CA SER A 140 -2.19 5.41 -12.99
C SER A 140 -2.16 6.94 -12.94
N GLN A 141 -2.97 7.53 -13.80
CA GLN A 141 -3.15 8.98 -13.89
C GLN A 141 -4.51 9.38 -13.29
N ARG A 142 -4.60 10.59 -12.81
CA ARG A 142 -5.88 11.21 -12.51
C ARG A 142 -6.43 11.87 -13.80
N MET A 143 -7.74 11.87 -13.97
CA MET A 143 -8.39 12.45 -15.16
C MET A 143 -8.15 13.95 -15.35
N SER A 144 -7.71 14.68 -14.30
CA SER A 144 -7.35 16.12 -14.34
C SER A 144 -6.99 16.61 -12.92
N PRO A 145 -6.11 17.59 -12.75
CA PRO A 145 -5.21 18.20 -13.72
C PRO A 145 -3.95 17.37 -13.95
N ASP A 146 -3.28 17.63 -15.05
CA ASP A 146 -2.09 16.89 -15.54
C ASP A 146 -0.87 16.93 -14.60
N ALA A 147 -0.90 17.83 -13.61
CA ALA A 147 0.16 17.99 -12.62
C ALA A 147 0.25 16.86 -11.57
N PHE A 148 -0.80 16.01 -11.46
CA PHE A 148 -0.92 15.01 -10.41
C PHE A 148 -0.99 13.59 -10.95
N ARG A 149 -0.40 12.65 -10.19
CA ARG A 149 -0.36 11.23 -10.46
C ARG A 149 -0.74 10.44 -9.21
N CYS A 150 -1.02 9.15 -9.39
CA CYS A 150 -1.31 8.26 -8.28
C CYS A 150 -0.05 7.58 -7.77
N SER A 151 0.08 7.53 -6.46
CA SER A 151 1.05 6.71 -5.72
C SER A 151 0.33 5.85 -4.70
N VAL A 152 1.01 4.85 -4.17
CA VAL A 152 0.55 4.05 -3.04
C VAL A 152 1.52 4.24 -1.88
N TYR A 153 1.01 4.63 -0.71
CA TYR A 153 1.80 4.77 0.50
C TYR A 153 1.98 3.41 1.15
N SER A 154 3.21 2.93 1.19
CA SER A 154 3.52 1.57 1.61
C SER A 154 3.26 1.28 3.09
N TYR A 155 3.14 2.30 3.94
CA TYR A 155 2.83 2.11 5.36
C TYR A 155 1.57 1.27 5.58
N GLN A 156 0.51 1.54 4.83
CA GLN A 156 -0.81 0.92 4.97
C GLN A 156 -1.50 0.60 3.64
N GLY A 157 -0.80 0.68 2.50
CA GLY A 157 -1.37 0.39 1.18
C GLY A 157 -2.36 1.45 0.67
N SER A 158 -2.35 2.67 1.20
CA SER A 158 -3.32 3.69 0.80
C SER A 158 -2.96 4.38 -0.51
N VAL A 159 -3.95 4.54 -1.39
CA VAL A 159 -3.80 5.23 -2.68
C VAL A 159 -3.92 6.74 -2.51
N TYR A 160 -2.98 7.48 -3.07
CA TYR A 160 -2.99 8.93 -3.11
C TYR A 160 -2.81 9.44 -4.54
N CYS A 161 -3.89 9.99 -5.14
CA CYS A 161 -3.90 10.45 -6.53
C CYS A 161 -3.77 11.99 -6.68
N ARG A 162 -3.20 12.66 -5.69
CA ARG A 162 -2.86 14.09 -5.72
C ARG A 162 -1.36 14.32 -5.54
N GLN A 163 -0.56 13.31 -5.85
CA GLN A 163 0.89 13.41 -5.77
C GLN A 163 1.40 14.25 -6.94
N SER A 164 2.18 15.28 -6.66
CA SER A 164 2.81 16.07 -7.73
C SER A 164 3.72 15.16 -8.57
N ARG A 165 3.56 15.18 -9.90
CA ARG A 165 4.38 14.39 -10.83
C ARG A 165 5.88 14.71 -10.79
N LYS A 166 6.26 15.84 -10.19
CA LYS A 166 7.64 16.34 -10.12
C LYS A 166 8.44 15.80 -8.93
N VAL A 167 7.77 15.21 -7.92
CA VAL A 167 8.50 14.64 -6.77
C VAL A 167 9.16 13.33 -7.16
N GLU A 168 10.27 13.04 -6.52
CA GLU A 168 11.00 11.80 -6.73
C GLU A 168 10.54 10.74 -5.74
N GLN A 169 10.14 9.58 -6.26
CA GLN A 169 9.65 8.46 -5.46
C GLN A 169 10.18 7.12 -5.99
N PRO A 170 10.28 6.11 -5.12
CA PRO A 170 10.60 4.75 -5.55
C PRO A 170 9.44 4.14 -6.35
N PHE A 171 9.74 3.09 -7.08
CA PHE A 171 8.77 2.33 -7.86
C PHE A 171 9.18 0.87 -7.99
N LEU A 172 8.20 0.01 -8.22
CA LEU A 172 8.37 -1.38 -8.59
C LEU A 172 8.14 -1.54 -10.10
N MET A 173 8.51 -2.70 -10.61
CA MET A 173 8.13 -3.12 -11.96
C MET A 173 7.18 -4.31 -11.89
N VAL A 174 6.28 -4.38 -12.88
CA VAL A 174 5.35 -5.47 -13.09
C VAL A 174 5.34 -5.88 -14.56
N ARG A 175 5.06 -7.14 -14.83
CA ARG A 175 4.75 -7.68 -16.15
C ARG A 175 3.68 -8.77 -16.05
N ASP A 176 3.03 -9.04 -17.18
CA ASP A 176 2.06 -10.12 -17.34
C ASP A 176 2.76 -11.49 -17.44
#